data_7d0550a3b486ab09150b099b37818b44
#
_entry.id   7d0550a3b486ab09150b099b37818b44
#
_cell.length_a   1.000
_cell.length_b   1.000
_cell.length_c   1.000
_cell.angle_alpha   90.00
_cell.angle_beta   90.00
_cell.angle_gamma   90.00
#
_symmetry.space_group_name_H-M   'P 1'
#
loop_
_entity.id
_entity.type
_entity.pdbx_description
1 polymer ?
#
loop_
_entity_poly.entity_id
_entity_poly.type
_entity_poly.pdbx_seq_one_letter_code
_entity_poly.pdbx_strand_id
1 'polypeptide(L)'
;EPLEVERTIVDVLRKDGTPLMECVQQLSDRLHIVTSIIDLAPMEMELLSRASREKILDRALREARGQYDYILIDCPPQLSILTINALSCADGVVIPVKTDYLAYRGLTQLQDSIQEIQELINPELKVLGVIATLYDTRVGDDHDILDLLQKEYNLLGVIKRLAVAKKGIYDGLAAVEQAPSSELAKEYVAIANMIMSGREKREEQEHE
;
A
#
# COMPACT_ATOMS: atom_id res chain seq x y z
N GLU A 1 -4.91 -4.53 -23.03
CA GLU A 1 -3.77 -5.37 -23.46
C GLU A 1 -2.80 -5.45 -22.30
N PRO A 2 -2.19 -6.64 -22.02
CA PRO A 2 -1.10 -6.68 -21.05
C PRO A 2 0.01 -5.73 -21.53
N LEU A 3 0.46 -4.86 -20.65
CA LEU A 3 1.64 -4.03 -20.93
C LEU A 3 2.79 -4.98 -21.31
N GLU A 4 3.38 -4.81 -22.49
CA GLU A 4 4.66 -5.46 -22.80
C GLU A 4 5.72 -4.80 -21.91
N VAL A 5 5.99 -5.44 -20.77
CA VAL A 5 6.85 -4.89 -19.73
C VAL A 5 8.23 -5.49 -19.93
N GLU A 6 9.17 -4.70 -20.41
CA GLU A 6 10.56 -5.14 -20.57
C GLU A 6 11.29 -5.28 -19.24
N ARG A 7 10.96 -4.41 -18.25
CA ARG A 7 11.63 -4.35 -16.93
C ARG A 7 10.62 -4.16 -15.82
N THR A 8 10.87 -4.79 -14.69
CA THR A 8 9.95 -4.88 -13.54
C THR A 8 10.69 -4.61 -12.23
N ILE A 9 9.96 -4.59 -11.12
CA ILE A 9 10.55 -4.50 -9.78
C ILE A 9 11.53 -5.65 -9.48
N VAL A 10 11.37 -6.81 -10.11
CA VAL A 10 12.30 -7.93 -9.99
C VAL A 10 13.69 -7.55 -10.48
N ASP A 11 13.78 -6.82 -11.59
CA ASP A 11 15.05 -6.35 -12.16
C ASP A 11 15.75 -5.36 -11.24
N VAL A 12 14.98 -4.50 -10.55
CA VAL A 12 15.49 -3.56 -9.54
C VAL A 12 16.06 -4.28 -8.33
N LEU A 13 15.38 -5.33 -7.87
CA LEU A 13 15.71 -6.04 -6.64
C LEU A 13 16.87 -7.03 -6.79
N ARG A 14 17.33 -7.36 -8.00
CA ARG A 14 18.47 -8.23 -8.25
C ARG A 14 19.78 -7.65 -7.70
N LYS A 15 20.82 -8.50 -7.55
CA LYS A 15 22.11 -8.12 -6.95
C LYS A 15 22.82 -6.98 -7.70
N ASP A 16 22.80 -7.06 -9.03
CA ASP A 16 23.34 -6.02 -9.92
C ASP A 16 22.15 -5.37 -10.63
N GLY A 17 21.18 -4.93 -9.81
CA GLY A 17 19.85 -4.52 -10.28
C GLY A 17 19.86 -3.29 -11.16
N THR A 18 18.88 -3.23 -12.05
CA THR A 18 18.62 -2.08 -12.90
C THR A 18 18.18 -0.88 -12.04
N PRO A 19 18.63 0.35 -12.32
CA PRO A 19 18.11 1.54 -11.68
C PRO A 19 16.57 1.61 -11.74
N LEU A 20 15.93 1.99 -10.64
CA LEU A 20 14.46 2.00 -10.54
C LEU A 20 13.83 2.85 -11.66
N MET A 21 14.42 4.00 -11.96
CA MET A 21 13.90 4.93 -12.96
C MET A 21 13.89 4.35 -14.39
N GLU A 22 14.73 3.37 -14.69
CA GLU A 22 14.71 2.65 -15.96
C GLU A 22 13.59 1.62 -16.07
N CYS A 23 12.95 1.27 -14.92
CA CYS A 23 11.83 0.34 -14.83
C CYS A 23 10.47 1.08 -14.74
N VAL A 24 10.50 2.41 -14.66
CA VAL A 24 9.29 3.23 -14.56
C VAL A 24 8.61 3.33 -15.92
N GLN A 25 7.31 3.08 -15.92
CA GLN A 25 6.42 3.26 -17.06
C GLN A 25 5.44 4.39 -16.77
N GLN A 26 5.30 5.32 -17.70
CA GLN A 26 4.32 6.39 -17.60
C GLN A 26 2.97 5.91 -18.12
N LEU A 27 1.96 5.92 -17.24
CA LEU A 27 0.56 5.61 -17.60
C LEU A 27 -0.22 6.88 -17.95
N SER A 28 0.10 8.00 -17.31
CA SER A 28 -0.46 9.33 -17.61
C SER A 28 0.52 10.41 -17.17
N ASP A 29 0.18 11.67 -17.37
CA ASP A 29 1.02 12.82 -16.96
C ASP A 29 1.30 12.85 -15.44
N ARG A 30 0.46 12.19 -14.63
CA ARG A 30 0.54 12.18 -13.16
C ARG A 30 0.67 10.80 -12.55
N LEU A 31 0.62 9.75 -13.34
CA LEU A 31 0.65 8.38 -12.85
C LEU A 31 1.72 7.58 -13.59
N HIS A 32 2.71 7.15 -12.84
CA HIS A 32 3.75 6.25 -13.28
C HIS A 32 3.68 4.94 -12.49
N ILE A 33 4.17 3.86 -13.06
CA ILE A 33 4.16 2.55 -12.42
C ILE A 33 5.47 1.81 -12.65
N VAL A 34 5.88 1.05 -11.64
CA VAL A 34 6.83 -0.06 -11.77
C VAL A 34 6.05 -1.33 -11.51
N THR A 35 5.95 -2.17 -12.51
CA THR A 35 5.15 -3.40 -12.42
C THR A 35 5.88 -4.53 -11.70
N SER A 36 5.13 -5.52 -11.22
CA SER A 36 5.68 -6.80 -10.75
C SER A 36 5.20 -7.95 -11.64
N ILE A 37 5.92 -9.05 -11.59
CA ILE A 37 5.58 -10.30 -12.28
C ILE A 37 5.67 -11.48 -11.30
N ILE A 38 5.22 -12.63 -11.74
CA ILE A 38 5.20 -13.87 -10.92
C ILE A 38 6.59 -14.26 -10.39
N ASP A 39 7.65 -13.85 -11.06
CA ASP A 39 9.04 -14.09 -10.66
C ASP A 39 9.46 -13.35 -9.39
N LEU A 40 8.58 -12.51 -8.82
CA LEU A 40 8.83 -11.86 -7.54
C LEU A 40 8.87 -12.87 -6.38
N ALA A 41 8.16 -13.99 -6.48
CA ALA A 41 8.16 -15.02 -5.43
C ALA A 41 9.54 -15.72 -5.27
N PRO A 42 10.25 -16.16 -6.33
CA PRO A 42 11.63 -16.64 -6.23
C PRO A 42 12.61 -15.58 -5.71
N MET A 43 12.37 -14.30 -6.00
CA MET A 43 13.21 -13.20 -5.54
C MET A 43 13.26 -13.09 -4.00
N GLU A 44 12.22 -13.47 -3.30
CA GLU A 44 12.25 -13.52 -1.82
C GLU A 44 13.38 -14.37 -1.27
N MET A 45 13.61 -15.55 -1.87
CA MET A 45 14.67 -16.45 -1.45
C MET A 45 16.06 -15.87 -1.75
N GLU A 46 16.22 -15.17 -2.87
CA GLU A 46 17.47 -14.48 -3.20
C GLU A 46 17.76 -13.36 -2.20
N LEU A 47 16.76 -12.54 -1.90
CA LEU A 47 16.87 -11.43 -0.94
C LEU A 47 17.27 -11.90 0.46
N LEU A 48 16.72 -13.03 0.94
CA LEU A 48 17.03 -13.57 2.26
C LEU A 48 18.53 -13.86 2.47
N SER A 49 19.26 -14.17 1.40
CA SER A 49 20.70 -14.45 1.44
C SER A 49 21.57 -13.19 1.43
N ARG A 50 20.99 -12.00 1.21
CA ARG A 50 21.77 -10.76 1.02
C ARG A 50 22.02 -10.00 2.31
N ALA A 51 23.16 -9.35 2.40
CA ALA A 51 23.46 -8.41 3.49
C ALA A 51 22.57 -7.16 3.38
N SER A 52 22.08 -6.64 4.52
CA SER A 52 21.17 -5.50 4.60
C SER A 52 19.96 -5.66 3.66
N ARG A 53 19.43 -6.87 3.62
CA ARG A 53 18.32 -7.29 2.75
C ARG A 53 17.06 -6.48 2.94
N GLU A 54 16.85 -5.95 4.14
CA GLU A 54 15.71 -5.10 4.51
C GLU A 54 15.76 -3.69 3.91
N LYS A 55 16.92 -3.25 3.42
CA LYS A 55 17.17 -1.89 2.90
C LYS A 55 17.43 -1.84 1.38
N ILE A 56 17.09 -2.90 0.66
CA ILE A 56 17.36 -2.98 -0.78
C ILE A 56 16.43 -2.01 -1.53
N LEU A 57 15.14 -2.02 -1.21
CA LEU A 57 14.17 -1.13 -1.81
C LEU A 57 14.40 0.34 -1.42
N ASP A 58 14.81 0.60 -0.17
CA ASP A 58 15.17 1.96 0.26
C ASP A 58 16.27 2.55 -0.62
N ARG A 59 17.31 1.77 -0.89
CA ARG A 59 18.40 2.21 -1.78
C ARG A 59 17.94 2.44 -3.21
N ALA A 60 17.06 1.59 -3.72
CA ALA A 60 16.52 1.73 -5.08
C ALA A 60 15.61 2.96 -5.23
N LEU A 61 14.87 3.33 -4.18
CA LEU A 61 13.96 4.48 -4.20
C LEU A 61 14.66 5.84 -4.08
N ARG A 62 15.95 5.91 -3.78
CA ARG A 62 16.65 7.19 -3.57
C ARG A 62 16.56 8.13 -4.76
N GLU A 63 16.62 7.59 -5.98
CA GLU A 63 16.52 8.39 -7.21
C GLU A 63 15.10 8.89 -7.48
N ALA A 64 14.09 8.16 -7.01
CA ALA A 64 12.68 8.51 -7.17
C ALA A 64 12.21 9.53 -6.12
N ARG A 65 12.83 9.55 -4.93
CA ARG A 65 12.49 10.51 -3.88
C ARG A 65 12.75 11.94 -4.38
N GLY A 66 11.75 12.79 -4.23
CA GLY A 66 11.79 14.18 -4.72
C GLY A 66 11.35 14.35 -6.19
N GLN A 67 11.10 13.26 -6.93
CA GLN A 67 10.50 13.32 -8.28
C GLN A 67 8.98 13.08 -8.23
N TYR A 68 8.47 12.52 -7.16
CA TYR A 68 7.05 12.18 -6.95
C TYR A 68 6.53 12.79 -5.66
N ASP A 69 5.30 13.29 -5.68
CA ASP A 69 4.60 13.73 -4.48
C ASP A 69 4.27 12.54 -3.58
N TYR A 70 3.92 11.40 -4.18
CA TYR A 70 3.58 10.15 -3.50
C TYR A 70 4.16 8.95 -4.24
N ILE A 71 4.70 8.00 -3.47
CA ILE A 71 5.11 6.68 -3.94
C ILE A 71 4.27 5.66 -3.17
N LEU A 72 3.40 4.94 -3.86
CA LEU A 72 2.57 3.89 -3.29
C LEU A 72 3.20 2.53 -3.55
N ILE A 73 3.38 1.73 -2.51
CA ILE A 73 3.95 0.39 -2.60
C ILE A 73 2.84 -0.60 -2.23
N ASP A 74 2.32 -1.31 -3.24
CA ASP A 74 1.38 -2.41 -3.02
C ASP A 74 2.14 -3.64 -2.53
N CYS A 75 1.75 -4.15 -1.36
CA CYS A 75 2.43 -5.24 -0.66
C CYS A 75 1.58 -6.51 -0.63
N PRO A 76 2.21 -7.70 -0.69
CA PRO A 76 1.50 -8.95 -0.43
C PRO A 76 0.99 -8.98 1.03
N PRO A 77 -0.07 -9.75 1.32
CA PRO A 77 -0.68 -9.77 2.65
C PRO A 77 0.20 -10.45 3.71
N GLN A 78 1.28 -11.10 3.31
CA GLN A 78 2.21 -11.79 4.20
C GLN A 78 3.35 -10.85 4.61
N LEU A 79 3.79 -10.94 5.85
CA LEU A 79 5.00 -10.26 6.32
C LEU A 79 6.24 -11.02 5.81
N SER A 80 6.54 -10.85 4.54
CA SER A 80 7.73 -11.41 3.89
C SER A 80 8.86 -10.38 3.83
N ILE A 81 10.03 -10.79 3.34
CA ILE A 81 11.16 -9.88 3.14
C ILE A 81 10.81 -8.73 2.16
N LEU A 82 9.85 -8.93 1.25
CA LEU A 82 9.35 -7.87 0.36
C LEU A 82 8.56 -6.82 1.14
N THR A 83 7.64 -7.25 2.01
CA THR A 83 6.87 -6.37 2.87
C THR A 83 7.77 -5.64 3.87
N ILE A 84 8.77 -6.32 4.45
CA ILE A 84 9.78 -5.69 5.31
C ILE A 84 10.55 -4.61 4.54
N ASN A 85 10.95 -4.84 3.29
CA ASN A 85 11.58 -3.82 2.45
C ASN A 85 10.69 -2.61 2.23
N ALA A 86 9.40 -2.82 1.96
CA ALA A 86 8.45 -1.72 1.79
C ALA A 86 8.31 -0.89 3.08
N LEU A 87 8.08 -1.54 4.22
CA LEU A 87 7.92 -0.87 5.52
C LEU A 87 9.22 -0.20 6.00
N SER A 88 10.38 -0.74 5.64
CA SER A 88 11.67 -0.17 6.03
C SER A 88 12.03 1.14 5.30
N CYS A 89 11.31 1.49 4.24
CA CYS A 89 11.53 2.72 3.47
C CYS A 89 10.31 3.63 3.36
N ALA A 90 9.16 3.20 3.90
CA ALA A 90 7.93 3.98 3.87
C ALA A 90 7.88 5.01 5.01
N ASP A 91 7.24 6.16 4.74
CA ASP A 91 6.93 7.19 5.73
C ASP A 91 5.64 6.82 6.49
N GLY A 92 4.76 6.05 5.86
CA GLY A 92 3.52 5.62 6.47
C GLY A 92 2.92 4.38 5.84
N VAL A 93 2.11 3.67 6.63
CA VAL A 93 1.38 2.49 6.18
C VAL A 93 -0.12 2.68 6.37
N VAL A 94 -0.88 2.31 5.35
CA VAL A 94 -2.34 2.22 5.38
C VAL A 94 -2.70 0.74 5.29
N ILE A 95 -3.58 0.27 6.17
CA ILE A 95 -3.90 -1.14 6.29
C ILE A 95 -5.34 -1.40 5.86
N PRO A 96 -5.60 -1.97 4.67
CA PRO A 96 -6.93 -2.42 4.29
C PRO A 96 -7.29 -3.71 5.04
N VAL A 97 -8.45 -3.71 5.71
CA VAL A 97 -8.94 -4.81 6.53
C VAL A 97 -10.36 -5.18 6.11
N LYS A 98 -10.62 -6.45 5.85
CA LYS A 98 -11.99 -6.91 5.66
C LYS A 98 -12.76 -6.84 6.97
N THR A 99 -14.07 -6.60 6.89
CA THR A 99 -14.97 -6.62 8.03
C THR A 99 -15.35 -8.04 8.45
N ASP A 100 -14.35 -8.90 8.64
CA ASP A 100 -14.50 -10.25 9.19
C ASP A 100 -13.54 -10.50 10.38
N TYR A 101 -13.92 -11.45 11.24
CA TYR A 101 -13.20 -11.74 12.47
C TYR A 101 -11.75 -12.22 12.26
N LEU A 102 -11.50 -12.99 11.19
CA LEU A 102 -10.15 -13.50 10.92
C LEU A 102 -9.23 -12.37 10.45
N ALA A 103 -9.73 -11.48 9.60
CA ALA A 103 -8.98 -10.30 9.16
C ALA A 103 -8.68 -9.36 10.33
N TYR A 104 -9.66 -9.14 11.23
CA TYR A 104 -9.44 -8.34 12.44
C TYR A 104 -8.37 -8.94 13.36
N ARG A 105 -8.38 -10.26 13.59
CA ARG A 105 -7.31 -10.92 14.35
C ARG A 105 -5.95 -10.83 13.67
N GLY A 106 -5.91 -10.93 12.35
CA GLY A 106 -4.69 -10.75 11.57
C GLY A 106 -4.11 -9.34 11.70
N LEU A 107 -4.96 -8.33 11.85
CA LEU A 107 -4.55 -6.95 12.05
C LEU A 107 -3.71 -6.77 13.33
N THR A 108 -4.10 -7.41 14.43
CA THR A 108 -3.33 -7.35 15.70
C THR A 108 -1.91 -7.91 15.50
N GLN A 109 -1.79 -9.06 14.84
CA GLN A 109 -0.47 -9.65 14.54
C GLN A 109 0.37 -8.77 13.61
N LEU A 110 -0.26 -8.12 12.64
CA LEU A 110 0.41 -7.20 11.75
C LEU A 110 0.93 -5.96 12.50
N GLN A 111 0.16 -5.46 13.48
CA GLN A 111 0.61 -4.32 14.30
C GLN A 111 1.84 -4.67 15.13
N ASP A 112 1.89 -5.84 15.76
CA ASP A 112 3.07 -6.29 16.50
C ASP A 112 4.31 -6.30 15.58
N SER A 113 4.14 -6.78 14.37
CA SER A 113 5.21 -6.82 13.36
C SER A 113 5.63 -5.43 12.87
N ILE A 114 4.68 -4.51 12.70
CA ILE A 114 4.98 -3.11 12.33
C ILE A 114 5.74 -2.43 13.47
N GLN A 115 5.34 -2.67 14.72
CA GLN A 115 6.04 -2.14 15.88
C GLN A 115 7.49 -2.63 15.94
N GLU A 116 7.75 -3.91 15.69
CA GLU A 116 9.11 -4.44 15.62
C GLU A 116 9.94 -3.75 14.52
N ILE A 117 9.33 -3.48 13.36
CA ILE A 117 10.00 -2.73 12.28
C ILE A 117 10.29 -1.29 12.69
N GLN A 118 9.36 -0.62 13.38
CA GLN A 118 9.57 0.73 13.91
C GLN A 118 10.73 0.76 14.93
N GLU A 119 10.80 -0.21 15.81
CA GLU A 119 11.84 -0.27 16.84
C GLU A 119 13.23 -0.58 16.26
N LEU A 120 13.31 -1.46 15.28
CA LEU A 120 14.59 -2.04 14.84
C LEU A 120 15.11 -1.51 13.50
N ILE A 121 14.23 -1.02 12.61
CA ILE A 121 14.59 -0.77 11.20
C ILE A 121 14.22 0.64 10.74
N ASN A 122 12.98 1.08 11.00
CA ASN A 122 12.44 2.35 10.53
C ASN A 122 11.62 3.05 11.62
N PRO A 123 12.27 3.77 12.54
CA PRO A 123 11.58 4.50 13.62
C PRO A 123 10.60 5.58 13.15
N GLU A 124 10.77 6.09 11.94
CA GLU A 124 9.91 7.13 11.37
C GLU A 124 8.61 6.60 10.73
N LEU A 125 8.50 5.27 10.55
CA LEU A 125 7.31 4.65 9.99
C LEU A 125 6.09 4.95 10.88
N LYS A 126 5.00 5.44 10.27
CA LYS A 126 3.74 5.74 10.96
C LYS A 126 2.60 4.88 10.44
N VAL A 127 1.78 4.33 11.34
CA VAL A 127 0.49 3.73 10.95
C VAL A 127 -0.48 4.87 10.72
N LEU A 128 -0.79 5.18 9.46
CA LEU A 128 -1.70 6.27 9.08
C LEU A 128 -3.13 5.95 9.46
N GLY A 129 -3.52 4.69 9.36
CA GLY A 129 -4.81 4.18 9.76
C GLY A 129 -5.21 2.92 9.02
N VAL A 130 -6.43 2.47 9.28
CA VAL A 130 -7.04 1.31 8.64
C VAL A 130 -8.16 1.73 7.69
N ILE A 131 -8.40 0.93 6.66
CA ILE A 131 -9.56 1.08 5.76
C ILE A 131 -10.38 -0.20 5.90
N ALA A 132 -11.61 -0.10 6.40
CA ALA A 132 -12.53 -1.22 6.40
C ALA A 132 -12.98 -1.52 4.95
N THR A 133 -12.81 -2.75 4.51
CA THR A 133 -13.10 -3.14 3.11
C THR A 133 -14.11 -4.26 3.03
N LEU A 134 -14.80 -4.34 1.88
CA LEU A 134 -15.80 -5.36 1.58
C LEU A 134 -16.98 -5.39 2.58
N TYR A 135 -17.24 -4.29 3.26
CA TYR A 135 -18.31 -4.15 4.23
C TYR A 135 -19.68 -4.39 3.59
N ASP A 136 -20.46 -5.30 4.17
CA ASP A 136 -21.84 -5.58 3.76
C ASP A 136 -22.81 -5.20 4.88
N THR A 137 -23.61 -4.17 4.67
CA THR A 137 -24.59 -3.66 5.64
C THR A 137 -25.67 -4.66 6.05
N ARG A 138 -25.76 -5.81 5.38
CA ARG A 138 -26.76 -6.84 5.68
C ARG A 138 -26.22 -7.95 6.59
N VAL A 139 -24.93 -7.90 6.90
CA VAL A 139 -24.23 -8.91 7.72
C VAL A 139 -23.97 -8.33 9.10
N GLY A 140 -24.52 -8.97 10.14
CA GLY A 140 -24.37 -8.50 11.52
C GLY A 140 -22.91 -8.49 11.98
N ASP A 141 -22.17 -9.56 11.70
CA ASP A 141 -20.76 -9.68 12.07
C ASP A 141 -19.90 -8.56 11.47
N ASP A 142 -20.23 -8.08 10.25
CA ASP A 142 -19.54 -6.95 9.61
C ASP A 142 -19.72 -5.65 10.43
N HIS A 143 -20.88 -5.44 11.02
CA HIS A 143 -21.14 -4.28 11.89
C HIS A 143 -20.30 -4.35 13.17
N ASP A 144 -20.27 -5.51 13.83
CA ASP A 144 -19.53 -5.71 15.08
C ASP A 144 -18.03 -5.46 14.86
N ILE A 145 -17.48 -5.97 13.75
CA ILE A 145 -16.08 -5.76 13.40
C ILE A 145 -15.81 -4.29 13.03
N LEU A 146 -16.72 -3.64 12.30
CA LEU A 146 -16.57 -2.23 11.97
C LEU A 146 -16.54 -1.36 13.24
N ASP A 147 -17.41 -1.63 14.21
CA ASP A 147 -17.44 -0.93 15.50
C ASP A 147 -16.12 -1.12 16.28
N LEU A 148 -15.54 -2.33 16.25
CA LEU A 148 -14.22 -2.59 16.85
C LEU A 148 -13.12 -1.80 16.15
N LEU A 149 -13.10 -1.79 14.81
CA LEU A 149 -12.13 -1.02 14.03
C LEU A 149 -12.22 0.47 14.31
N GLN A 150 -13.43 1.03 14.42
CA GLN A 150 -13.65 2.44 14.75
C GLN A 150 -13.18 2.80 16.17
N LYS A 151 -13.33 1.87 17.11
CA LYS A 151 -12.98 2.09 18.51
C LYS A 151 -11.48 2.01 18.77
N GLU A 152 -10.79 1.10 18.10
CA GLU A 152 -9.42 0.74 18.41
C GLU A 152 -8.38 1.33 17.45
N TYR A 153 -8.81 1.77 16.27
CA TYR A 153 -7.93 2.23 15.20
C TYR A 153 -8.34 3.58 14.64
N ASN A 154 -7.40 4.28 14.03
CA ASN A 154 -7.71 5.42 13.17
C ASN A 154 -8.36 4.92 11.87
N LEU A 155 -9.70 4.94 11.79
CA LEU A 155 -10.43 4.50 10.60
C LEU A 155 -10.44 5.61 9.55
N LEU A 156 -9.78 5.38 8.42
CA LEU A 156 -9.68 6.32 7.30
C LEU A 156 -10.91 6.29 6.39
N GLY A 157 -11.63 5.18 6.35
CA GLY A 157 -12.85 5.04 5.55
C GLY A 157 -13.40 3.63 5.51
N VAL A 158 -14.59 3.49 4.89
CA VAL A 158 -15.33 2.23 4.80
C VAL A 158 -15.70 1.95 3.35
N ILE A 159 -15.05 0.97 2.75
CA ILE A 159 -15.34 0.54 1.37
C ILE A 159 -16.34 -0.60 1.38
N LYS A 160 -17.55 -0.31 0.92
CA LYS A 160 -18.62 -1.30 0.81
C LYS A 160 -18.36 -2.31 -0.32
N ARG A 161 -18.93 -3.49 -0.17
CA ARG A 161 -18.95 -4.50 -1.23
C ARG A 161 -19.91 -4.07 -2.34
N LEU A 162 -19.40 -3.48 -3.41
CA LEU A 162 -20.19 -2.96 -4.53
C LEU A 162 -19.87 -3.67 -5.85
N ALA A 163 -20.90 -3.87 -6.67
CA ALA A 163 -20.75 -4.51 -7.99
C ALA A 163 -19.93 -3.66 -8.98
N VAL A 164 -19.92 -2.34 -8.81
CA VAL A 164 -19.13 -1.39 -9.62
C VAL A 164 -17.63 -1.70 -9.57
N ALA A 165 -17.11 -2.14 -8.42
CA ALA A 165 -15.71 -2.50 -8.30
C ALA A 165 -15.29 -3.64 -9.25
N LYS A 166 -16.19 -4.60 -9.51
CA LYS A 166 -15.90 -5.72 -10.42
C LYS A 166 -15.87 -5.30 -11.88
N LYS A 167 -16.69 -4.34 -12.28
CA LYS A 167 -16.78 -3.89 -13.67
C LYS A 167 -15.53 -3.13 -14.09
N GLY A 168 -14.99 -2.26 -13.23
CA GLY A 168 -13.76 -1.51 -13.50
C GLY A 168 -12.56 -2.38 -13.83
N ILE A 169 -12.44 -3.55 -13.16
CA ILE A 169 -11.36 -4.51 -13.40
C ILE A 169 -11.37 -5.01 -14.86
N TYR A 170 -12.55 -5.30 -15.43
CA TYR A 170 -12.65 -5.75 -16.83
C TYR A 170 -12.34 -4.65 -17.84
N ASP A 171 -12.68 -3.42 -17.52
CA ASP A 171 -12.48 -2.26 -18.40
C ASP A 171 -11.07 -1.64 -18.23
N GLY A 172 -10.28 -2.10 -17.25
CA GLY A 172 -8.96 -1.55 -16.93
C GLY A 172 -9.01 -0.12 -16.40
N LEU A 173 -10.15 0.30 -15.85
CA LEU A 173 -10.36 1.66 -15.32
C LEU A 173 -10.54 1.63 -13.80
N ALA A 174 -9.98 2.61 -13.12
CA ALA A 174 -10.23 2.81 -11.70
C ALA A 174 -11.69 3.26 -11.46
N ALA A 175 -12.25 2.93 -10.29
CA ALA A 175 -13.61 3.33 -9.94
C ALA A 175 -13.84 4.85 -10.02
N VAL A 176 -12.82 5.64 -9.69
CA VAL A 176 -12.84 7.10 -9.76
C VAL A 176 -12.93 7.64 -11.20
N GLU A 177 -12.44 6.89 -12.17
CA GLU A 177 -12.48 7.23 -13.59
C GLU A 177 -13.77 6.71 -14.24
N GLN A 178 -14.13 5.46 -13.96
CA GLN A 178 -15.30 4.81 -14.55
C GLN A 178 -16.62 5.39 -14.04
N ALA A 179 -16.72 5.68 -12.75
CA ALA A 179 -17.94 6.14 -12.09
C ALA A 179 -17.63 7.17 -10.99
N PRO A 180 -17.16 8.39 -11.34
CA PRO A 180 -16.69 9.39 -10.37
C PRO A 180 -17.75 9.86 -9.39
N SER A 181 -19.04 9.76 -9.75
CA SER A 181 -20.15 10.10 -8.87
C SER A 181 -20.61 8.95 -7.95
N SER A 182 -20.06 7.75 -8.12
CA SER A 182 -20.41 6.58 -7.30
C SER A 182 -19.99 6.74 -5.84
N GLU A 183 -20.67 6.05 -4.93
CA GLU A 183 -20.31 5.98 -3.52
C GLU A 183 -18.85 5.48 -3.37
N LEU A 184 -18.48 4.45 -4.11
CA LEU A 184 -17.14 3.89 -4.11
C LEU A 184 -16.07 4.94 -4.47
N ALA A 185 -16.27 5.69 -5.55
CA ALA A 185 -15.33 6.73 -5.99
C ALA A 185 -15.19 7.83 -4.94
N LYS A 186 -16.30 8.28 -4.36
CA LYS A 186 -16.32 9.30 -3.30
C LYS A 186 -15.56 8.86 -2.05
N GLU A 187 -15.72 7.60 -1.64
CA GLU A 187 -14.98 7.04 -0.50
C GLU A 187 -13.48 7.01 -0.75
N TYR A 188 -13.03 6.54 -1.91
CA TYR A 188 -11.60 6.57 -2.26
C TYR A 188 -11.03 7.99 -2.27
N VAL A 189 -11.77 8.96 -2.82
CA VAL A 189 -11.36 10.38 -2.82
C VAL A 189 -11.29 10.93 -1.38
N ALA A 190 -12.25 10.60 -0.54
CA ALA A 190 -12.25 11.02 0.87
C ALA A 190 -11.03 10.46 1.63
N ILE A 191 -10.74 9.17 1.45
CA ILE A 191 -9.57 8.51 2.05
C ILE A 191 -8.27 9.17 1.56
N ALA A 192 -8.15 9.40 0.25
CA ALA A 192 -6.97 10.08 -0.31
C ALA A 192 -6.77 11.48 0.30
N ASN A 193 -7.84 12.26 0.41
CA ASN A 193 -7.79 13.60 1.03
C ASN A 193 -7.37 13.54 2.51
N MET A 194 -7.81 12.53 3.27
CA MET A 194 -7.38 12.35 4.66
C MET A 194 -5.88 12.07 4.76
N ILE A 195 -5.36 11.21 3.88
CA ILE A 195 -3.92 10.88 3.84
C ILE A 195 -3.11 12.12 3.48
N MET A 196 -3.53 12.88 2.48
CA MET A 196 -2.87 14.11 2.03
C MET A 196 -2.84 15.19 3.13
N SER A 197 -3.99 15.50 3.74
CA SER A 197 -4.10 16.48 4.82
C SER A 197 -3.32 16.08 6.08
N GLY A 198 -3.20 14.78 6.34
CA GLY A 198 -2.37 14.26 7.43
C GLY A 198 -0.88 14.44 7.18
N ARG A 199 -0.44 14.50 5.92
CA ARG A 199 0.95 14.82 5.54
C ARG A 199 1.24 16.31 5.73
N GLU A 200 0.41 17.19 5.19
CA GLU A 200 0.58 18.65 5.28
C GLU A 200 0.74 19.11 6.73
N LYS A 201 -0.12 18.65 7.63
CA LYS A 201 -0.02 18.96 9.07
C LYS A 201 1.25 18.48 9.74
N ARG A 202 1.89 17.42 9.22
CA ARG A 202 3.16 16.91 9.77
C ARG A 202 4.35 17.72 9.28
N GLU A 203 4.36 18.09 8.01
CA GLU A 203 5.39 18.94 7.43
C GLU A 203 5.41 20.34 8.10
N GLU A 204 4.25 20.88 8.48
CA GLU A 204 4.13 22.12 9.26
C GLU A 204 4.73 21.98 10.68
N GLN A 205 4.49 20.84 11.35
CA GLN A 205 5.00 20.60 12.71
C GLN A 205 6.52 20.31 12.77
N GLU A 206 7.12 19.80 11.69
CA GLU A 206 8.56 19.55 11.60
C GLU A 206 9.35 20.84 11.27
N HIS A 207 8.67 21.90 10.86
CA HIS A 207 9.28 23.21 10.52
C HIS A 207 9.07 24.28 11.61
N GLU A 208 8.35 23.98 12.71
CA GLU A 208 8.25 24.79 13.92
C GLU A 208 9.27 24.35 15.00
#